data_b5425694899f321e5c470fa3879f17c7
#
_entry.id   b5425694899f321e5c470fa3879f17c7
#
_cell.length_a   1.000
_cell.length_b   1.000
_cell.length_c   1.000
_cell.angle_alpha   90.00
_cell.angle_beta   90.00
_cell.angle_gamma   90.00
#
_symmetry.space_group_name_H-M   'P 1'
#
loop_
_entity.id
_entity.type
_entity.pdbx_description
1 polymer ?
#
loop_
_entity_poly.entity_id
_entity_poly.type
_entity_poly.pdbx_seq_one_letter_code
_entity_poly.pdbx_strand_id
1 'polypeptide(L)'
;MQRSIVLWLSLTLRPTRVLCTARFFEGQSPGLPNPAAMENGTGPCGEECPREVQETTITEGAAKIAFPSANEVFYNPVQEFNRDLTCAVITEFARIQLGAKGIQIKVPGEKDTQKVVVDLSEQEEEKVELKENENLASGDQPRTAAVGEICEEGLHVLEGLAASGLRSIRFALEVPGLRSVVANDTSARAVDLIRRNVQLNDVAHLVQPSQADARMLMYQHQRVSERFDVIDLDPYGSPAPFLDAAVQAVSEGGLLCVTCTDMAVLAGNSGETCYSKYGAMALKSRACHEMALRIVLHSLDLRANCYQRFVVPLLSISADFYVRVFVRVFTGQAKVKASARVKFSAACGPPVTPECEHCGQRHQLGGPVWAEPIHDLDFVGRVLEAVSANPGRFHTSERIRGVLSVITEELPDVPLYYTLDQLSSTIHCNTPSLLQLRSALLHADFRVSLSHACKNAVKTDAPASALWDIMRCWEKECPVKRERLSETSPAFRILSVEPRLQANFTIREDANPSSRQRGLKRFQANPEANWGPRPRARPGGKAADEAMEERRRLLQNKRKEPPEDAAQRAARLKTFPCKRFKEGTCQRGDQCCYSHSPPTPRVSADAVPDCPETSNQSPRGPGDAARPGID
;
A
#
# COMPACT_ATOMS: atom_id res chain seq x y z
N MET A 1 9.55 31.61 4.40
CA MET A 1 8.29 31.53 5.16
C MET A 1 7.79 30.08 5.10
N GLN A 2 8.17 29.26 6.07
CA GLN A 2 7.74 27.86 6.16
C GLN A 2 6.31 27.83 6.74
N ARG A 3 5.38 27.31 5.96
CA ARG A 3 3.97 27.18 6.35
C ARG A 3 3.79 25.88 7.14
N SER A 4 3.43 26.00 8.41
CA SER A 4 2.91 24.86 9.18
C SER A 4 1.60 24.38 8.56
N ILE A 5 1.59 23.16 8.04
CA ILE A 5 0.40 22.58 7.40
C ILE A 5 -0.33 21.75 8.43
N VAL A 6 -1.37 22.32 9.04
CA VAL A 6 -2.44 21.54 9.64
C VAL A 6 -3.40 21.18 8.51
N LEU A 7 -3.44 19.90 8.16
CA LEU A 7 -4.25 19.41 7.06
C LEU A 7 -5.73 19.41 7.43
N TRP A 8 -6.48 20.31 6.82
CA TRP A 8 -7.94 20.37 6.90
C TRP A 8 -8.53 19.69 5.67
N LEU A 9 -9.09 18.51 5.87
CA LEU A 9 -9.91 17.83 4.89
C LEU A 9 -11.38 18.01 5.25
N SER A 10 -12.10 18.82 4.50
CA SER A 10 -13.56 18.81 4.56
C SER A 10 -14.09 17.57 3.86
N LEU A 11 -14.50 16.57 4.64
CA LEU A 11 -15.06 15.32 4.15
C LEU A 11 -16.58 15.36 4.23
N THR A 12 -17.23 15.32 3.09
CA THR A 12 -18.67 15.05 2.99
C THR A 12 -18.92 13.56 3.19
N LEU A 13 -19.31 13.16 4.39
CA LEU A 13 -19.80 11.81 4.67
C LEU A 13 -21.31 11.76 4.48
N ARG A 14 -21.80 10.97 3.52
CA ARG A 14 -23.18 10.49 3.54
C ARG A 14 -23.33 9.49 4.69
N PRO A 15 -24.37 9.59 5.55
CA PRO A 15 -24.60 8.57 6.57
C PRO A 15 -25.15 7.31 5.90
N THR A 16 -24.31 6.34 5.62
CA THR A 16 -24.75 4.97 5.38
C THR A 16 -24.96 4.33 6.74
N ARG A 17 -26.23 4.14 7.14
CA ARG A 17 -26.59 3.27 8.25
C ARG A 17 -26.11 1.85 7.94
N VAL A 18 -25.03 1.44 8.55
CA VAL A 18 -24.62 0.04 8.67
C VAL A 18 -24.96 -0.37 10.08
N LEU A 19 -26.03 -1.14 10.23
CA LEU A 19 -26.30 -1.90 11.47
C LEU A 19 -25.22 -2.98 11.58
N CYS A 20 -24.22 -2.72 12.41
CA CYS A 20 -23.28 -3.74 12.88
C CYS A 20 -23.83 -4.34 14.17
N THR A 21 -24.47 -5.50 14.07
CA THR A 21 -24.67 -6.37 15.22
C THR A 21 -23.34 -7.05 15.53
N ALA A 22 -22.64 -6.56 16.54
CA ALA A 22 -21.47 -7.22 17.09
C ALA A 22 -21.97 -8.39 17.97
N ARG A 23 -21.78 -9.63 17.52
CA ARG A 23 -21.81 -10.81 18.39
C ARG A 23 -20.40 -11.02 18.93
N PHE A 24 -20.28 -10.83 20.22
CA PHE A 24 -19.14 -11.31 21.00
C PHE A 24 -19.19 -12.84 21.01
N PHE A 25 -18.14 -13.49 20.53
CA PHE A 25 -17.87 -14.89 20.80
C PHE A 25 -16.77 -14.96 21.86
N GLU A 26 -17.14 -15.33 23.05
CA GLU A 26 -16.22 -15.86 24.05
C GLU A 26 -15.78 -17.26 23.59
N GLY A 27 -14.50 -17.42 23.29
CA GLY A 27 -13.89 -18.68 22.97
C GLY A 27 -13.38 -19.37 24.21
N GLN A 28 -14.03 -20.46 24.61
CA GLN A 28 -13.52 -21.42 25.58
C GLN A 28 -12.35 -22.21 24.98
N SER A 29 -11.26 -22.26 25.73
CA SER A 29 -10.09 -23.11 25.45
C SER A 29 -10.44 -24.58 25.61
N PRO A 30 -10.07 -25.49 24.67
CA PRO A 30 -10.16 -26.92 24.93
C PRO A 30 -8.92 -27.37 25.73
N GLY A 31 -9.22 -28.10 26.83
CA GLY A 31 -8.23 -28.70 27.70
C GLY A 31 -7.43 -29.81 27.04
N LEU A 32 -6.22 -29.99 27.53
CA LEU A 32 -5.28 -31.05 27.21
C LEU A 32 -5.83 -32.42 27.68
N PRO A 33 -5.71 -33.50 26.90
CA PRO A 33 -5.92 -34.82 27.42
C PRO A 33 -4.64 -35.39 28.07
N ASN A 34 -4.86 -36.05 29.19
CA ASN A 34 -3.91 -36.77 30.04
C ASN A 34 -3.44 -38.07 29.36
N PRO A 35 -2.18 -38.50 29.55
CA PRO A 35 -1.70 -39.76 28.99
C PRO A 35 -1.83 -40.90 30.01
N ALA A 36 -2.64 -41.89 29.71
CA ALA A 36 -2.47 -43.26 30.25
C ALA A 36 -3.32 -44.24 29.47
N ALA A 37 -2.69 -45.14 28.76
CA ALA A 37 -2.83 -46.59 28.82
C ALA A 37 -2.09 -47.23 27.65
N MET A 38 -1.08 -47.99 28.01
CA MET A 38 -0.40 -48.98 27.16
C MET A 38 -1.38 -50.13 26.90
N GLU A 39 -1.47 -50.61 25.65
CA GLU A 39 -1.65 -52.02 25.38
C GLU A 39 -0.94 -52.43 24.09
N ASN A 40 -0.21 -53.55 24.21
CA ASN A 40 0.62 -54.21 23.22
C ASN A 40 -0.19 -54.81 22.07
N GLY A 41 0.23 -54.57 20.85
CA GLY A 41 -0.21 -55.30 19.67
C GLY A 41 0.95 -55.45 18.69
N THR A 42 1.61 -56.58 18.71
CA THR A 42 2.59 -57.04 17.73
C THR A 42 1.92 -57.42 16.42
N GLY A 43 2.24 -56.68 15.35
CA GLY A 43 1.92 -56.99 13.96
C GLY A 43 3.09 -56.64 13.05
N PRO A 44 3.36 -57.33 11.95
CA PRO A 44 4.66 -57.41 11.31
C PRO A 44 5.03 -56.16 10.51
N CYS A 45 6.34 -55.84 10.56
CA CYS A 45 7.02 -54.84 9.74
C CYS A 45 6.72 -55.01 8.26
N GLY A 46 5.95 -54.05 7.71
CA GLY A 46 6.01 -53.73 6.31
C GLY A 46 6.96 -52.53 6.16
N GLU A 47 8.04 -52.70 5.43
CA GLU A 47 8.93 -51.64 5.01
C GLU A 47 8.12 -50.63 4.17
N GLU A 48 7.67 -49.54 4.81
CA GLU A 48 7.19 -48.37 4.05
C GLU A 48 8.38 -47.71 3.38
N CYS A 49 8.46 -47.90 2.07
CA CYS A 49 9.30 -47.09 1.19
C CYS A 49 9.05 -45.62 1.45
N PRO A 50 10.08 -44.75 1.66
CA PRO A 50 9.86 -43.34 1.86
C PRO A 50 9.16 -42.77 0.63
N ARG A 51 7.92 -42.30 0.77
CA ARG A 51 7.27 -41.52 -0.27
C ARG A 51 8.13 -40.29 -0.51
N GLU A 52 8.73 -40.19 -1.69
CA GLU A 52 9.38 -38.98 -2.16
C GLU A 52 8.37 -37.83 -2.06
N VAL A 53 8.56 -36.97 -1.07
CA VAL A 53 7.81 -35.72 -0.96
C VAL A 53 8.25 -34.88 -2.13
N GLN A 54 7.40 -34.72 -3.14
CA GLN A 54 7.66 -33.82 -4.27
C GLN A 54 7.83 -32.40 -3.74
N GLU A 55 9.10 -31.96 -3.64
CA GLU A 55 9.43 -30.60 -3.26
C GLU A 55 9.03 -29.63 -4.35
N THR A 56 8.25 -28.63 -4.00
CA THR A 56 7.90 -27.54 -4.92
C THR A 56 9.00 -26.49 -4.85
N THR A 57 9.65 -26.21 -5.97
CA THR A 57 10.64 -25.13 -6.06
C THR A 57 10.07 -23.93 -6.81
N ILE A 58 10.39 -22.73 -6.34
CA ILE A 58 10.04 -21.45 -6.98
C ILE A 58 11.33 -20.68 -7.23
N THR A 59 11.45 -20.10 -8.41
CA THR A 59 12.55 -19.18 -8.75
C THR A 59 12.02 -17.77 -8.84
N GLU A 60 12.65 -16.84 -8.11
CA GLU A 60 12.34 -15.43 -8.17
C GLU A 60 13.64 -14.61 -8.18
N GLY A 61 13.81 -13.74 -9.17
CA GLY A 61 15.09 -13.10 -9.43
C GLY A 61 16.19 -14.15 -9.62
N ALA A 62 17.31 -13.99 -8.92
CA ALA A 62 18.41 -14.95 -8.90
C ALA A 62 18.22 -16.08 -7.87
N ALA A 63 17.23 -16.01 -6.99
CA ALA A 63 17.04 -16.94 -5.88
C ALA A 63 16.12 -18.12 -6.24
N LYS A 64 16.45 -19.30 -5.74
CA LYS A 64 15.67 -20.53 -5.86
C LYS A 64 15.25 -21.01 -4.47
N ILE A 65 13.94 -21.12 -4.23
CA ILE A 65 13.38 -21.50 -2.93
C ILE A 65 12.67 -22.83 -3.05
N ALA A 66 13.01 -23.78 -2.18
CA ALA A 66 12.32 -25.05 -2.04
C ALA A 66 11.34 -25.01 -0.85
N PHE A 67 10.16 -25.56 -1.06
CA PHE A 67 9.12 -25.71 -0.04
C PHE A 67 8.86 -27.20 0.24
N PRO A 68 8.78 -27.61 1.51
CA PRO A 68 8.52 -29.01 1.88
C PRO A 68 7.15 -29.50 1.44
N SER A 69 6.15 -28.62 1.39
CA SER A 69 4.83 -28.89 0.81
C SER A 69 4.16 -27.58 0.38
N ALA A 70 3.28 -27.65 -0.61
CA ALA A 70 2.58 -26.49 -1.17
C ALA A 70 1.69 -25.73 -0.14
N ASN A 71 1.48 -26.26 1.07
CA ASN A 71 0.61 -25.69 2.10
C ASN A 71 1.32 -25.08 3.30
N GLU A 72 2.64 -25.24 3.44
CA GLU A 72 3.33 -24.88 4.68
C GLU A 72 4.04 -23.53 4.67
N VAL A 73 4.36 -22.98 3.51
CA VAL A 73 5.04 -21.67 3.42
C VAL A 73 4.30 -20.79 2.43
N PHE A 74 4.01 -19.60 2.91
CA PHE A 74 3.32 -18.60 2.13
C PHE A 74 4.30 -17.89 1.17
N TYR A 75 4.12 -18.11 -0.13
CA TYR A 75 4.73 -17.32 -1.17
C TYR A 75 3.67 -16.42 -1.81
N ASN A 76 3.94 -15.11 -1.84
CA ASN A 76 3.06 -14.14 -2.48
C ASN A 76 3.74 -13.55 -3.73
N PRO A 77 3.35 -13.94 -4.94
CA PRO A 77 3.93 -13.43 -6.18
C PRO A 77 3.68 -11.93 -6.39
N VAL A 78 2.59 -11.39 -5.79
CA VAL A 78 2.28 -9.95 -5.86
C VAL A 78 3.33 -9.11 -5.14
N GLN A 79 4.02 -9.67 -4.15
CA GLN A 79 5.10 -9.03 -3.40
C GLN A 79 6.45 -9.05 -4.15
N GLU A 80 6.56 -9.68 -5.31
CA GLU A 80 7.76 -9.63 -6.14
C GLU A 80 8.18 -8.19 -6.44
N PHE A 81 7.22 -7.32 -6.79
CA PHE A 81 7.47 -5.89 -6.97
C PHE A 81 8.12 -5.22 -5.74
N ASN A 82 7.68 -5.58 -4.53
CA ASN A 82 8.26 -5.09 -3.28
C ASN A 82 9.72 -5.55 -3.13
N ARG A 83 9.99 -6.83 -3.40
CA ARG A 83 11.32 -7.42 -3.28
C ARG A 83 12.28 -6.88 -4.36
N ASP A 84 11.84 -6.77 -5.61
CA ASP A 84 12.61 -6.18 -6.71
C ASP A 84 13.00 -4.73 -6.41
N LEU A 85 12.02 -3.92 -6.01
CA LEU A 85 12.28 -2.52 -5.65
C LEU A 85 13.24 -2.40 -4.45
N THR A 86 13.14 -3.32 -3.49
CA THR A 86 14.05 -3.33 -2.33
C THR A 86 15.48 -3.63 -2.75
N CYS A 87 15.69 -4.64 -3.62
CA CYS A 87 17.02 -4.92 -4.17
C CYS A 87 17.59 -3.73 -4.94
N ALA A 88 16.75 -3.03 -5.73
CA ALA A 88 17.17 -1.83 -6.45
C ALA A 88 17.58 -0.69 -5.50
N VAL A 89 16.78 -0.43 -4.47
CA VAL A 89 17.04 0.62 -3.46
C VAL A 89 18.30 0.31 -2.65
N ILE A 90 18.47 -0.93 -2.16
CA ILE A 90 19.66 -1.30 -1.39
C ILE A 90 20.91 -1.27 -2.28
N THR A 91 20.82 -1.64 -3.55
CA THR A 91 21.95 -1.53 -4.50
C THR A 91 22.40 -0.08 -4.65
N GLU A 92 21.47 0.86 -4.84
CA GLU A 92 21.83 2.27 -4.97
C GLU A 92 22.34 2.85 -3.64
N PHE A 93 21.77 2.43 -2.52
CA PHE A 93 22.29 2.76 -1.19
C PHE A 93 23.71 2.24 -0.99
N ALA A 94 24.01 0.99 -1.39
CA ALA A 94 25.36 0.42 -1.37
C ALA A 94 26.32 1.23 -2.25
N ARG A 95 25.90 1.64 -3.44
CA ARG A 95 26.68 2.48 -4.36
C ARG A 95 27.14 3.77 -3.69
N ILE A 96 26.23 4.44 -2.98
CA ILE A 96 26.51 5.69 -2.28
C ILE A 96 27.45 5.44 -1.08
N GLN A 97 27.12 4.46 -0.24
CA GLN A 97 27.87 4.21 1.00
C GLN A 97 29.29 3.70 0.72
N LEU A 98 29.45 2.79 -0.22
CA LEU A 98 30.75 2.21 -0.56
C LEU A 98 31.57 3.15 -1.45
N GLY A 99 30.90 3.93 -2.32
CA GLY A 99 31.54 4.98 -3.10
C GLY A 99 32.21 6.02 -2.22
N ALA A 100 31.59 6.43 -1.11
CA ALA A 100 32.19 7.30 -0.11
C ALA A 100 33.46 6.70 0.57
N LYS A 101 33.61 5.37 0.55
CA LYS A 101 34.82 4.64 1.03
C LYS A 101 35.80 4.31 -0.10
N GLY A 102 35.58 4.80 -1.32
CA GLY A 102 36.43 4.51 -2.49
C GLY A 102 36.25 3.09 -3.05
N ILE A 103 35.14 2.41 -2.73
CA ILE A 103 34.83 1.07 -3.23
C ILE A 103 33.76 1.18 -4.31
N GLN A 104 34.07 0.69 -5.51
CA GLN A 104 33.12 0.65 -6.63
C GLN A 104 32.34 -0.67 -6.61
N ILE A 105 31.01 -0.59 -6.71
CA ILE A 105 30.18 -1.78 -6.82
C ILE A 105 30.08 -2.24 -8.28
N LYS A 106 30.12 -3.56 -8.50
CA LYS A 106 29.88 -4.18 -9.81
C LYS A 106 28.49 -4.81 -9.82
N VAL A 107 27.60 -4.28 -10.63
CA VAL A 107 26.25 -4.82 -10.81
C VAL A 107 26.19 -5.62 -12.12
N PRO A 108 25.76 -6.89 -12.10
CA PRO A 108 25.66 -7.70 -13.29
C PRO A 108 24.81 -7.02 -14.36
N GLY A 109 25.33 -6.92 -15.60
CA GLY A 109 24.63 -6.31 -16.74
C GLY A 109 24.69 -4.78 -16.82
N GLU A 110 25.27 -4.08 -15.85
CA GLU A 110 25.61 -2.66 -16.01
C GLU A 110 26.90 -2.52 -16.84
N LYS A 111 26.89 -1.54 -17.78
CA LYS A 111 28.11 -1.16 -18.49
C LYS A 111 28.97 -0.33 -17.54
N ASP A 112 30.27 -0.55 -17.54
CA ASP A 112 31.22 0.26 -16.76
C ASP A 112 31.15 1.71 -17.21
N THR A 113 30.33 2.49 -16.52
CA THR A 113 30.29 3.96 -16.68
C THR A 113 31.29 4.56 -15.71
N GLN A 114 32.49 4.86 -16.22
CA GLN A 114 33.46 5.70 -15.52
C GLN A 114 32.83 7.08 -15.23
N LYS A 115 32.96 7.51 -13.97
CA LYS A 115 32.71 8.84 -13.40
C LYS A 115 31.26 9.15 -12.98
N VAL A 116 31.00 8.97 -11.70
CA VAL A 116 30.21 9.96 -10.95
C VAL A 116 31.01 10.29 -9.68
N VAL A 117 31.70 11.41 -9.71
CA VAL A 117 32.19 12.06 -8.50
C VAL A 117 30.98 12.76 -7.90
N VAL A 118 30.44 12.23 -6.81
CA VAL A 118 29.41 12.91 -6.04
C VAL A 118 30.11 13.75 -4.99
N ASP A 119 30.22 15.05 -5.27
CA ASP A 119 30.62 16.04 -4.28
C ASP A 119 29.41 16.35 -3.39
N LEU A 120 29.43 15.87 -2.16
CA LEU A 120 28.42 16.11 -1.12
C LEU A 120 28.93 17.09 -0.06
N SER A 121 29.72 18.10 -0.45
CA SER A 121 30.12 19.16 0.46
C SER A 121 29.53 20.51 0.04
N GLU A 122 28.28 20.80 0.46
CA GLU A 122 27.89 22.20 0.69
C GLU A 122 28.47 22.63 2.03
N GLN A 123 29.69 23.16 2.03
CA GLN A 123 30.20 24.09 3.04
C GLN A 123 31.14 25.06 2.38
N GLU A 124 30.69 26.31 2.40
CA GLU A 124 31.40 27.59 2.42
C GLU A 124 32.74 27.71 1.67
N GLU A 125 32.73 28.64 0.69
CA GLU A 125 33.87 29.07 -0.08
C GLU A 125 34.95 29.67 0.83
N GLU A 126 36.09 29.01 0.93
CA GLU A 126 37.37 29.61 1.20
C GLU A 126 38.37 29.17 0.12
N LYS A 127 38.76 30.14 -0.72
CA LYS A 127 39.78 29.98 -1.75
C LYS A 127 41.11 29.66 -1.10
N VAL A 128 41.59 28.44 -1.27
CA VAL A 128 43.00 28.12 -1.07
C VAL A 128 43.59 27.67 -2.41
N GLU A 129 44.51 28.46 -2.92
CA GLU A 129 45.35 28.12 -4.06
C GLU A 129 46.13 26.82 -3.76
N LEU A 130 45.83 25.75 -4.48
CA LEU A 130 46.59 24.52 -4.45
C LEU A 130 47.68 24.57 -5.52
N LYS A 131 48.92 24.63 -5.05
CA LYS A 131 50.13 24.38 -5.84
C LYS A 131 50.10 22.93 -6.32
N GLU A 132 50.29 22.75 -7.61
CA GLU A 132 50.57 21.48 -8.24
C GLU A 132 51.80 20.82 -7.60
N ASN A 133 51.60 19.64 -7.02
CA ASN A 133 52.69 18.73 -6.71
C ASN A 133 52.46 17.43 -7.50
N GLU A 134 53.14 17.32 -8.62
CA GLU A 134 53.43 16.06 -9.29
C GLU A 134 54.28 15.23 -8.37
N ASN A 135 53.76 14.08 -7.95
CA ASN A 135 54.42 12.80 -7.71
C ASN A 135 53.63 11.95 -6.71
N LEU A 136 52.97 10.92 -7.22
CA LEU A 136 52.95 9.61 -6.62
C LEU A 136 52.11 8.67 -7.48
N ALA A 137 52.77 8.08 -8.46
CA ALA A 137 52.30 6.86 -9.10
C ALA A 137 52.53 5.69 -8.15
N SER A 138 51.50 5.30 -7.40
CA SER A 138 51.35 3.95 -6.87
C SER A 138 50.00 3.47 -7.38
N GLY A 139 50.05 2.46 -8.24
CA GLY A 139 48.89 1.86 -8.88
C GLY A 139 48.03 1.10 -7.88
N ASP A 140 47.14 1.83 -7.20
CA ASP A 140 46.07 1.22 -6.42
C ASP A 140 44.91 0.95 -7.37
N GLN A 141 44.73 -0.32 -7.75
CA GLN A 141 43.55 -0.71 -8.54
C GLN A 141 42.31 -0.33 -7.72
N PRO A 142 41.27 0.26 -8.33
CA PRO A 142 40.07 0.66 -7.63
C PRO A 142 39.48 -0.58 -6.94
N ARG A 143 39.31 -0.50 -5.61
CA ARG A 143 38.67 -1.58 -4.83
C ARG A 143 37.26 -1.77 -5.36
N THR A 144 36.91 -3.02 -5.70
CA THR A 144 35.60 -3.34 -6.28
C THR A 144 34.88 -4.36 -5.43
N ALA A 145 33.55 -4.28 -5.37
CA ALA A 145 32.70 -5.24 -4.68
C ALA A 145 31.66 -5.81 -5.65
N ALA A 146 31.63 -7.14 -5.79
CA ALA A 146 30.71 -7.86 -6.67
C ALA A 146 29.57 -8.52 -5.87
N VAL A 147 28.56 -9.01 -6.59
CA VAL A 147 27.46 -9.80 -6.00
C VAL A 147 27.99 -11.18 -5.59
N GLY A 148 27.45 -11.75 -4.51
CA GLY A 148 27.83 -13.07 -4.04
C GLY A 148 29.17 -13.14 -3.31
N GLU A 149 29.92 -12.04 -3.22
CA GLU A 149 31.23 -11.96 -2.55
C GLU A 149 31.12 -11.18 -1.24
N ILE A 150 31.90 -11.60 -0.22
CA ILE A 150 32.00 -10.85 1.04
C ILE A 150 32.83 -9.59 0.80
N CYS A 151 32.25 -8.44 1.11
CA CYS A 151 32.97 -7.17 1.17
C CYS A 151 33.19 -6.80 2.65
N GLU A 152 34.43 -6.82 3.14
CA GLU A 152 34.73 -6.59 4.56
C GLU A 152 34.25 -5.22 5.07
N GLU A 153 34.34 -4.17 4.23
CA GLU A 153 33.85 -2.83 4.53
C GLU A 153 32.39 -2.61 4.05
N GLY A 154 31.74 -3.71 3.61
CA GLY A 154 30.41 -3.73 3.03
C GLY A 154 29.29 -3.57 4.04
N LEU A 155 28.05 -3.69 3.56
CA LEU A 155 26.85 -3.51 4.34
C LEU A 155 26.55 -4.72 5.22
N HIS A 156 26.24 -4.49 6.49
CA HIS A 156 25.65 -5.45 7.41
C HIS A 156 24.13 -5.32 7.39
N VAL A 157 23.42 -6.35 6.93
CA VAL A 157 21.98 -6.34 6.65
C VAL A 157 21.23 -7.24 7.61
N LEU A 158 20.10 -6.77 8.13
CA LEU A 158 19.13 -7.58 8.87
C LEU A 158 17.81 -7.66 8.11
N GLU A 159 17.35 -8.86 7.78
CA GLU A 159 15.95 -9.15 7.48
C GLU A 159 15.30 -9.66 8.77
N GLY A 160 14.45 -8.82 9.39
CA GLY A 160 13.93 -9.11 10.73
C GLY A 160 12.89 -10.24 10.79
N LEU A 161 12.22 -10.55 9.66
CA LEU A 161 11.08 -11.48 9.54
C LEU A 161 11.20 -12.25 8.22
N ALA A 162 12.17 -13.17 8.15
CA ALA A 162 12.65 -13.71 6.88
C ALA A 162 11.81 -14.87 6.30
N ALA A 163 10.95 -15.51 7.09
CA ALA A 163 10.08 -16.61 6.69
C ALA A 163 10.81 -17.73 5.91
N SER A 164 10.81 -17.71 4.58
CA SER A 164 11.54 -18.69 3.74
C SER A 164 12.99 -18.30 3.45
N GLY A 165 13.44 -17.10 3.83
CA GLY A 165 14.73 -16.54 3.50
C GLY A 165 14.85 -15.99 2.08
N LEU A 166 13.77 -15.96 1.29
CA LEU A 166 13.79 -15.55 -0.11
C LEU A 166 14.45 -14.18 -0.30
N ARG A 167 14.06 -13.19 0.49
CA ARG A 167 14.57 -11.82 0.36
C ARG A 167 16.06 -11.75 0.75
N SER A 168 16.47 -12.38 1.85
CA SER A 168 17.87 -12.45 2.26
C SER A 168 18.77 -13.12 1.22
N ILE A 169 18.28 -14.21 0.60
CA ILE A 169 19.00 -14.91 -0.48
C ILE A 169 19.09 -14.02 -1.72
N ARG A 170 18.01 -13.31 -2.09
CA ARG A 170 18.04 -12.34 -3.18
C ARG A 170 19.03 -11.20 -2.90
N PHE A 171 19.12 -10.71 -1.66
CA PHE A 171 20.13 -9.73 -1.32
C PHE A 171 21.54 -10.26 -1.57
N ALA A 172 21.84 -11.47 -1.13
CA ALA A 172 23.17 -12.07 -1.33
C ALA A 172 23.51 -12.28 -2.82
N LEU A 173 22.53 -12.65 -3.66
CA LEU A 173 22.74 -12.95 -5.08
C LEU A 173 22.61 -11.74 -6.00
N GLU A 174 21.97 -10.66 -5.55
CA GLU A 174 21.59 -9.53 -6.43
C GLU A 174 22.18 -8.19 -5.98
N VAL A 175 22.57 -8.04 -4.69
CA VAL A 175 23.10 -6.78 -4.15
C VAL A 175 24.60 -6.89 -3.94
N PRO A 176 25.44 -6.09 -4.63
CA PRO A 176 26.88 -6.09 -4.43
C PRO A 176 27.26 -5.33 -3.16
N GLY A 177 28.44 -5.66 -2.61
CA GLY A 177 29.02 -4.94 -1.48
C GLY A 177 28.37 -5.27 -0.13
N LEU A 178 27.93 -6.49 0.06
CA LEU A 178 27.47 -6.98 1.35
C LEU A 178 28.63 -7.54 2.18
N ARG A 179 28.63 -7.24 3.47
CA ARG A 179 29.49 -7.90 4.47
C ARG A 179 28.82 -9.17 4.98
N SER A 180 27.55 -9.07 5.33
CA SER A 180 26.76 -10.19 5.83
C SER A 180 25.26 -9.85 5.83
N VAL A 181 24.41 -10.88 5.78
CA VAL A 181 22.95 -10.78 5.89
C VAL A 181 22.49 -11.69 7.03
N VAL A 182 21.84 -11.12 8.03
CA VAL A 182 21.17 -11.89 9.09
C VAL A 182 19.73 -12.12 8.68
N ALA A 183 19.37 -13.36 8.38
CA ALA A 183 18.01 -13.80 8.05
C ALA A 183 17.32 -14.34 9.32
N ASN A 184 16.53 -13.49 9.98
CA ASN A 184 15.92 -13.80 11.26
C ASN A 184 14.45 -14.16 11.14
N ASP A 185 14.03 -15.18 11.88
CA ASP A 185 12.60 -15.46 12.13
C ASP A 185 12.42 -16.00 13.56
N THR A 186 11.25 -15.81 14.14
CA THR A 186 10.94 -16.37 15.47
C THR A 186 10.58 -17.85 15.43
N SER A 187 10.12 -18.35 14.27
CA SER A 187 9.70 -19.72 14.07
C SER A 187 10.90 -20.64 13.76
N ALA A 188 11.11 -21.67 14.58
CA ALA A 188 12.15 -22.68 14.32
C ALA A 188 11.98 -23.34 12.94
N ARG A 189 10.74 -23.63 12.52
CA ARG A 189 10.45 -24.19 11.18
C ARG A 189 10.86 -23.25 10.06
N ALA A 190 10.62 -21.95 10.22
CA ALA A 190 11.06 -20.94 9.25
C ALA A 190 12.58 -20.91 9.18
N VAL A 191 13.28 -20.92 10.32
CA VAL A 191 14.74 -20.91 10.37
C VAL A 191 15.36 -22.17 9.73
N ASP A 192 14.75 -23.33 9.93
CA ASP A 192 15.19 -24.58 9.27
C ASP A 192 14.99 -24.49 7.75
N LEU A 193 13.89 -23.88 7.30
CA LEU A 193 13.66 -23.61 5.88
C LEU A 193 14.67 -22.58 5.33
N ILE A 194 14.99 -21.53 6.08
CA ILE A 194 16.03 -20.55 5.70
C ILE A 194 17.37 -21.27 5.52
N ARG A 195 17.81 -22.11 6.49
CA ARG A 195 19.07 -22.87 6.39
C ARG A 195 19.14 -23.70 5.12
N ARG A 196 18.06 -24.38 4.80
CA ARG A 196 17.94 -25.26 3.64
C ARG A 196 18.01 -24.45 2.33
N ASN A 197 17.28 -23.34 2.25
CA ASN A 197 17.27 -22.49 1.08
C ASN A 197 18.61 -21.74 0.88
N VAL A 198 19.27 -21.36 1.95
CA VAL A 198 20.62 -20.77 1.93
C VAL A 198 21.63 -21.76 1.34
N GLN A 199 21.57 -23.04 1.74
CA GLN A 199 22.41 -24.09 1.17
C GLN A 199 22.06 -24.36 -0.31
N LEU A 200 20.78 -24.38 -0.66
CA LEU A 200 20.32 -24.59 -2.04
C LEU A 200 20.87 -23.52 -3.02
N ASN A 201 21.11 -22.30 -2.54
CA ASN A 201 21.60 -21.18 -3.34
C ASN A 201 23.12 -20.92 -3.15
N ASP A 202 23.82 -21.74 -2.39
CA ASP A 202 25.26 -21.62 -2.11
C ASP A 202 25.68 -20.25 -1.53
N VAL A 203 24.84 -19.66 -0.68
CA VAL A 203 25.06 -18.34 -0.07
C VAL A 203 25.30 -18.40 1.44
N ALA A 204 25.65 -19.57 2.00
CA ALA A 204 25.88 -19.78 3.42
C ALA A 204 27.05 -18.93 3.99
N HIS A 205 27.97 -18.50 3.15
CA HIS A 205 29.07 -17.61 3.52
C HIS A 205 28.62 -16.16 3.77
N LEU A 206 27.51 -15.71 3.17
CA LEU A 206 26.94 -14.36 3.30
C LEU A 206 25.71 -14.31 4.20
N VAL A 207 24.84 -15.34 4.14
CA VAL A 207 23.54 -15.34 4.82
C VAL A 207 23.59 -16.20 6.07
N GLN A 208 23.31 -15.59 7.22
CA GLN A 208 23.32 -16.22 8.54
C GLN A 208 21.90 -16.38 9.06
N PRO A 209 21.35 -17.60 9.12
CA PRO A 209 20.03 -17.85 9.73
C PRO A 209 20.04 -17.59 11.24
N SER A 210 19.05 -16.85 11.73
CA SER A 210 18.90 -16.51 13.14
C SER A 210 17.50 -16.87 13.62
N GLN A 211 17.40 -17.39 14.86
CA GLN A 211 16.11 -17.66 15.51
C GLN A 211 15.97 -16.77 16.74
N ALA A 212 15.26 -15.65 16.58
CA ALA A 212 15.02 -14.72 17.67
C ALA A 212 13.74 -13.91 17.46
N ASP A 213 13.19 -13.35 18.53
CA ASP A 213 12.26 -12.24 18.42
C ASP A 213 13.01 -11.05 17.80
N ALA A 214 12.53 -10.56 16.67
CA ALA A 214 13.18 -9.48 15.92
C ALA A 214 13.40 -8.22 16.74
N ARG A 215 12.49 -7.91 17.69
CA ARG A 215 12.64 -6.75 18.58
C ARG A 215 13.82 -6.94 19.52
N MET A 216 13.90 -8.12 20.15
CA MET A 216 14.98 -8.44 21.08
C MET A 216 16.33 -8.49 20.37
N LEU A 217 16.38 -9.08 19.18
CA LEU A 217 17.58 -9.10 18.34
C LEU A 217 18.05 -7.66 18.04
N MET A 218 17.16 -6.78 17.61
CA MET A 218 17.50 -5.39 17.33
C MET A 218 17.93 -4.63 18.60
N TYR A 219 17.32 -4.84 19.77
CA TYR A 219 17.77 -4.23 21.02
C TYR A 219 19.16 -4.72 21.46
N GLN A 220 19.55 -5.94 21.14
CA GLN A 220 20.91 -6.44 21.40
C GLN A 220 21.96 -5.73 20.53
N HIS A 221 21.57 -5.24 19.34
CA HIS A 221 22.47 -4.57 18.37
C HIS A 221 22.39 -3.03 18.42
N GLN A 222 22.01 -2.43 19.53
CA GLN A 222 21.94 -0.97 19.67
C GLN A 222 23.29 -0.28 19.90
N ARG A 223 24.36 -1.04 20.23
CA ARG A 223 25.72 -0.49 20.35
C ARG A 223 26.23 -0.07 18.97
N VAL A 224 26.89 1.10 18.90
CA VAL A 224 27.31 1.71 17.63
C VAL A 224 28.10 0.74 16.74
N SER A 225 29.01 -0.06 17.34
CA SER A 225 29.84 -1.04 16.61
C SER A 225 29.09 -2.28 16.12
N GLU A 226 27.88 -2.52 16.60
CA GLU A 226 27.11 -3.75 16.33
C GLU A 226 25.87 -3.49 15.45
N ARG A 227 25.59 -2.21 15.12
CA ARG A 227 24.42 -1.81 14.36
C ARG A 227 24.45 -2.32 12.93
N PHE A 228 23.24 -2.51 12.38
CA PHE A 228 23.04 -2.90 10.99
C PHE A 228 23.05 -1.67 10.08
N ASP A 229 23.64 -1.77 8.90
CA ASP A 229 23.60 -0.70 7.89
C ASP A 229 22.26 -0.68 7.16
N VAL A 230 21.62 -1.84 7.05
CA VAL A 230 20.27 -1.98 6.47
C VAL A 230 19.44 -2.88 7.36
N ILE A 231 18.22 -2.45 7.70
CA ILE A 231 17.22 -3.27 8.38
C ILE A 231 15.96 -3.33 7.51
N ASP A 232 15.55 -4.53 7.12
CA ASP A 232 14.29 -4.78 6.41
C ASP A 232 13.25 -5.38 7.34
N LEU A 233 12.10 -4.71 7.43
CA LEU A 233 10.93 -5.12 8.22
C LEU A 233 9.71 -5.27 7.31
N ASP A 234 9.30 -6.50 7.09
CA ASP A 234 8.10 -6.84 6.30
C ASP A 234 7.11 -7.70 7.12
N PRO A 235 6.55 -7.18 8.21
CA PRO A 235 5.62 -7.90 9.06
C PRO A 235 4.24 -8.07 8.40
N TYR A 236 3.53 -9.11 8.78
CA TYR A 236 2.09 -9.16 8.57
C TYR A 236 1.39 -8.09 9.42
N GLY A 237 0.67 -7.18 8.76
CA GLY A 237 -0.09 -6.12 9.42
C GLY A 237 0.77 -4.90 9.78
N SER A 238 1.00 -4.68 11.06
CA SER A 238 1.60 -3.45 11.57
C SER A 238 3.08 -3.59 11.92
N PRO A 239 3.95 -2.70 11.42
CA PRO A 239 5.35 -2.64 11.84
C PRO A 239 5.54 -1.95 13.21
N ALA A 240 4.51 -1.33 13.79
CA ALA A 240 4.61 -0.52 14.99
C ALA A 240 5.38 -1.16 16.16
N PRO A 241 5.25 -2.48 16.45
CA PRO A 241 6.01 -3.12 17.53
C PRO A 241 7.52 -3.15 17.32
N PHE A 242 7.99 -3.06 16.07
CA PHE A 242 9.41 -3.21 15.71
C PHE A 242 10.13 -1.87 15.57
N LEU A 243 9.40 -0.77 15.36
CA LEU A 243 9.98 0.51 14.95
C LEU A 243 10.91 1.10 15.99
N ASP A 244 10.61 0.95 17.30
CA ASP A 244 11.45 1.49 18.37
C ASP A 244 12.82 0.80 18.42
N ALA A 245 12.84 -0.53 18.34
CA ALA A 245 14.08 -1.28 18.29
C ALA A 245 14.88 -1.00 17.01
N ALA A 246 14.18 -0.86 15.86
CA ALA A 246 14.81 -0.62 14.57
C ALA A 246 15.56 0.72 14.51
N VAL A 247 14.95 1.81 15.03
CA VAL A 247 15.62 3.13 15.03
C VAL A 247 16.84 3.18 15.93
N GLN A 248 16.99 2.26 16.89
CA GLN A 248 18.19 2.13 17.74
C GLN A 248 19.26 1.23 17.13
N ALA A 249 18.85 0.16 16.44
CA ALA A 249 19.74 -0.85 15.88
C ALA A 249 20.33 -0.50 14.50
N VAL A 250 19.77 0.49 13.79
CA VAL A 250 20.33 0.94 12.50
C VAL A 250 21.54 1.85 12.71
N SER A 251 22.57 1.71 11.87
CA SER A 251 23.82 2.51 11.91
C SER A 251 23.56 3.99 11.62
N GLU A 252 24.57 4.83 11.80
CA GLU A 252 24.51 6.25 11.46
C GLU A 252 24.36 6.43 9.94
N GLY A 253 23.30 7.12 9.51
CA GLY A 253 22.97 7.22 8.10
C GLY A 253 22.55 5.90 7.45
N GLY A 254 22.33 4.84 8.22
CA GLY A 254 21.86 3.54 7.75
C GLY A 254 20.40 3.57 7.29
N LEU A 255 20.00 2.53 6.58
CA LEU A 255 18.72 2.42 5.87
C LEU A 255 17.72 1.54 6.62
N LEU A 256 16.53 2.05 6.87
CA LEU A 256 15.37 1.27 7.30
C LEU A 256 14.41 1.08 6.13
N CYS A 257 14.06 -0.17 5.83
CA CYS A 257 13.05 -0.56 4.86
C CYS A 257 11.84 -1.10 5.62
N VAL A 258 10.72 -0.41 5.61
CA VAL A 258 9.56 -0.78 6.44
C VAL A 258 8.32 -0.93 5.59
N THR A 259 7.73 -2.12 5.62
CA THR A 259 6.41 -2.42 5.02
C THR A 259 5.32 -2.37 6.08
N CYS A 260 4.16 -1.88 5.70
CA CYS A 260 2.95 -1.91 6.51
C CYS A 260 1.76 -2.33 5.66
N THR A 261 1.11 -3.43 6.02
CA THR A 261 -0.11 -3.94 5.38
C THR A 261 -1.38 -3.59 6.17
N ASP A 262 -1.24 -2.84 7.27
CA ASP A 262 -2.35 -2.45 8.18
C ASP A 262 -3.18 -1.28 7.63
N MET A 263 -3.45 -1.31 6.32
CA MET A 263 -4.18 -0.24 5.62
C MET A 263 -5.59 -0.04 6.14
N ALA A 264 -6.23 -1.06 6.72
CA ALA A 264 -7.56 -0.92 7.32
C ALA A 264 -7.56 0.10 8.47
N VAL A 265 -6.49 0.12 9.28
CA VAL A 265 -6.29 1.08 10.37
C VAL A 265 -5.83 2.43 9.82
N LEU A 266 -4.84 2.44 8.95
CA LEU A 266 -4.25 3.66 8.40
C LEU A 266 -5.20 4.43 7.45
N ALA A 267 -6.19 3.77 6.86
CA ALA A 267 -7.21 4.41 6.02
C ALA A 267 -8.38 5.06 6.79
N GLY A 268 -8.30 5.08 8.13
CA GLY A 268 -9.27 5.79 8.97
C GLY A 268 -10.51 4.99 9.37
N ASN A 269 -10.48 3.65 9.27
CA ASN A 269 -11.60 2.84 9.76
C ASN A 269 -11.61 2.71 11.30
N SER A 270 -10.45 2.86 11.95
CA SER A 270 -10.28 2.81 13.42
C SER A 270 -9.23 3.83 13.84
N GLY A 271 -9.65 5.08 14.03
CA GLY A 271 -8.75 6.19 14.38
C GLY A 271 -8.01 5.96 15.69
N GLU A 272 -8.71 5.45 16.71
CA GLU A 272 -8.17 5.15 18.04
C GLU A 272 -7.09 4.06 17.97
N THR A 273 -7.33 3.02 17.18
CA THR A 273 -6.33 1.96 16.95
C THR A 273 -5.12 2.50 16.18
N CYS A 274 -5.34 3.43 15.23
CA CYS A 274 -4.25 4.10 14.55
C CYS A 274 -3.42 4.94 15.53
N TYR A 275 -4.08 5.70 16.39
CA TYR A 275 -3.41 6.50 17.41
C TYR A 275 -2.58 5.62 18.36
N SER A 276 -3.14 4.52 18.88
CA SER A 276 -2.43 3.64 19.79
C SER A 276 -1.19 2.97 19.17
N LYS A 277 -1.24 2.63 17.88
CA LYS A 277 -0.12 1.99 17.17
C LYS A 277 0.93 2.98 16.66
N TYR A 278 0.48 4.09 16.07
CA TYR A 278 1.33 5.01 15.29
C TYR A 278 1.45 6.41 15.88
N GLY A 279 0.72 6.71 16.97
CA GLY A 279 0.73 8.04 17.57
C GLY A 279 -0.01 9.11 16.75
N ALA A 280 -0.85 8.70 15.81
CA ALA A 280 -1.58 9.60 14.92
C ALA A 280 -3.01 9.13 14.66
N MET A 281 -3.96 10.05 14.59
CA MET A 281 -5.36 9.78 14.23
C MET A 281 -5.51 9.77 12.72
N ALA A 282 -5.83 8.63 12.12
CA ALA A 282 -6.14 8.54 10.70
C ALA A 282 -7.55 9.02 10.39
N LEU A 283 -7.72 9.72 9.28
CA LEU A 283 -9.02 10.18 8.78
C LEU A 283 -9.48 9.34 7.58
N LYS A 284 -10.78 9.07 7.52
CA LYS A 284 -11.39 8.41 6.37
C LYS A 284 -11.46 9.39 5.19
N SER A 285 -10.51 9.31 4.29
CA SER A 285 -10.29 10.26 3.20
C SER A 285 -9.97 9.52 1.89
N ARG A 286 -10.17 10.17 0.75
CA ARG A 286 -9.70 9.66 -0.54
C ARG A 286 -8.17 9.71 -0.67
N ALA A 287 -7.51 10.60 0.08
CA ALA A 287 -6.05 10.67 0.18
C ALA A 287 -5.46 9.73 1.25
N CYS A 288 -6.20 8.71 1.69
CA CYS A 288 -5.79 7.81 2.77
C CYS A 288 -4.47 7.07 2.49
N HIS A 289 -4.13 6.81 1.23
CA HIS A 289 -2.89 6.13 0.87
C HIS A 289 -1.64 6.97 1.17
N GLU A 290 -1.64 8.25 0.79
CA GLU A 290 -0.53 9.15 1.15
C GLU A 290 -0.57 9.53 2.62
N MET A 291 -1.76 9.68 3.21
CA MET A 291 -1.90 9.88 4.65
C MET A 291 -1.27 8.71 5.43
N ALA A 292 -1.46 7.47 4.97
CA ALA A 292 -0.86 6.28 5.57
C ALA A 292 0.68 6.35 5.57
N LEU A 293 1.29 6.74 4.43
CA LEU A 293 2.73 6.96 4.33
C LEU A 293 3.21 8.00 5.35
N ARG A 294 2.53 9.14 5.41
CA ARG A 294 2.87 10.24 6.32
C ARG A 294 2.69 9.88 7.79
N ILE A 295 1.71 9.03 8.13
CA ILE A 295 1.52 8.49 9.48
C ILE A 295 2.67 7.56 9.87
N VAL A 296 3.09 6.66 8.98
CA VAL A 296 4.20 5.73 9.23
C VAL A 296 5.52 6.50 9.39
N LEU A 297 5.80 7.48 8.53
CA LEU A 297 6.98 8.35 8.64
C LEU A 297 6.99 9.15 9.94
N HIS A 298 5.85 9.73 10.32
CA HIS A 298 5.71 10.41 11.61
C HIS A 298 5.99 9.47 12.79
N SER A 299 5.47 8.26 12.73
CA SER A 299 5.67 7.25 13.77
C SER A 299 7.13 6.83 13.93
N LEU A 300 7.86 6.70 12.81
CA LEU A 300 9.30 6.44 12.79
C LEU A 300 10.09 7.60 13.40
N ASP A 301 9.82 8.83 12.94
CA ASP A 301 10.52 10.02 13.42
C ASP A 301 10.26 10.28 14.91
N LEU A 302 9.03 10.07 15.37
CA LEU A 302 8.67 10.20 16.79
C LEU A 302 9.50 9.27 17.68
N ARG A 303 9.71 8.01 17.24
CA ARG A 303 10.52 7.04 17.98
C ARG A 303 12.01 7.37 17.90
N ALA A 304 12.50 7.75 16.72
CA ALA A 304 13.91 8.14 16.53
C ALA A 304 14.26 9.36 17.40
N ASN A 305 13.37 10.33 17.50
CA ASN A 305 13.57 11.56 18.29
C ASN A 305 13.80 11.28 19.78
N CYS A 306 13.26 10.18 20.33
CA CYS A 306 13.52 9.76 21.73
C CYS A 306 15.01 9.48 21.97
N TYR A 307 15.74 9.10 20.92
CA TYR A 307 17.19 8.74 20.96
C TYR A 307 18.06 9.80 20.29
N GLN A 308 17.57 11.03 20.18
CA GLN A 308 18.26 12.16 19.52
C GLN A 308 18.57 11.86 18.03
N ARG A 309 17.81 10.95 17.43
CA ARG A 309 17.91 10.59 16.03
C ARG A 309 16.72 11.16 15.25
N PHE A 310 16.88 11.34 13.95
CA PHE A 310 15.84 11.81 13.02
C PHE A 310 15.86 10.97 11.75
N VAL A 311 14.74 10.95 11.04
CA VAL A 311 14.61 10.19 9.80
C VAL A 311 14.65 11.11 8.58
N VAL A 312 15.23 10.60 7.49
CA VAL A 312 15.24 11.25 6.17
C VAL A 312 14.64 10.26 5.18
N PRO A 313 13.44 10.52 4.64
CA PRO A 313 12.83 9.65 3.65
C PRO A 313 13.58 9.70 2.32
N LEU A 314 13.96 8.53 1.79
CA LEU A 314 14.51 8.38 0.44
C LEU A 314 13.40 8.09 -0.57
N LEU A 315 12.52 7.15 -0.24
CA LEU A 315 11.41 6.73 -1.09
C LEU A 315 10.26 6.22 -0.22
N SER A 316 9.03 6.65 -0.51
CA SER A 316 7.82 6.22 0.19
C SER A 316 6.75 5.88 -0.81
N ILE A 317 6.36 4.62 -0.92
CA ILE A 317 5.38 4.17 -1.90
C ILE A 317 4.14 3.57 -1.27
N SER A 318 2.99 3.82 -1.90
CA SER A 318 1.77 3.06 -1.68
C SER A 318 1.53 2.17 -2.89
N ALA A 319 1.53 0.87 -2.67
CA ALA A 319 1.36 -0.12 -3.71
C ALA A 319 0.33 -1.16 -3.29
N ASP A 320 -0.61 -1.47 -4.18
CA ASP A 320 -1.65 -2.49 -4.00
C ASP A 320 -2.38 -2.38 -2.65
N PHE A 321 -2.01 -3.23 -1.68
CA PHE A 321 -2.63 -3.32 -0.36
C PHE A 321 -1.69 -2.91 0.79
N TYR A 322 -0.51 -2.36 0.49
CA TYR A 322 0.49 -2.00 1.48
C TYR A 322 1.11 -0.63 1.20
N VAL A 323 1.76 -0.09 2.22
CA VAL A 323 2.69 1.03 2.09
C VAL A 323 4.09 0.56 2.45
N ARG A 324 5.10 1.10 1.78
CA ARG A 324 6.51 0.82 2.05
C ARG A 324 7.30 2.11 2.06
N VAL A 325 8.13 2.28 3.08
CA VAL A 325 9.02 3.42 3.24
C VAL A 325 10.47 2.98 3.36
N PHE A 326 11.35 3.72 2.72
CA PHE A 326 12.80 3.60 2.79
C PHE A 326 13.32 4.90 3.38
N VAL A 327 13.88 4.84 4.59
CA VAL A 327 14.34 6.03 5.30
C VAL A 327 15.75 5.85 5.83
N ARG A 328 16.55 6.89 5.79
CA ARG A 328 17.83 6.93 6.50
C ARG A 328 17.63 7.48 7.91
N VAL A 329 18.45 7.03 8.84
CA VAL A 329 18.39 7.46 10.25
C VAL A 329 19.72 8.07 10.67
N PHE A 330 19.67 9.32 11.11
CA PHE A 330 20.85 10.08 11.53
C PHE A 330 20.71 10.56 12.98
N THR A 331 21.83 10.85 13.61
CA THR A 331 21.91 11.47 14.94
C THR A 331 22.06 12.98 14.80
N GLY A 332 21.23 13.78 15.53
CA GLY A 332 21.38 15.24 15.46
C GLY A 332 20.34 15.99 16.26
N GLN A 333 20.74 16.53 17.43
CA GLN A 333 19.85 17.25 18.34
C GLN A 333 19.17 18.47 17.70
N ALA A 334 19.89 19.22 16.86
CA ALA A 334 19.35 20.41 16.20
C ALA A 334 18.20 20.03 15.24
N LYS A 335 18.36 18.95 14.47
CA LYS A 335 17.31 18.43 13.56
C LYS A 335 16.12 17.87 14.32
N VAL A 336 16.34 17.16 15.42
CA VAL A 336 15.27 16.66 16.31
C VAL A 336 14.47 17.83 16.89
N LYS A 337 15.14 18.89 17.37
CA LYS A 337 14.47 20.11 17.87
C LYS A 337 13.71 20.83 16.74
N ALA A 338 14.26 20.87 15.52
CA ALA A 338 13.60 21.47 14.37
C ALA A 338 12.36 20.65 13.94
N SER A 339 12.42 19.32 13.97
CA SER A 339 11.29 18.44 13.70
C SER A 339 10.11 18.75 14.65
N ALA A 340 10.38 18.88 15.95
CA ALA A 340 9.36 19.27 16.93
C ALA A 340 8.77 20.66 16.66
N ARG A 341 9.59 21.64 16.27
CA ARG A 341 9.13 23.00 15.95
C ARG A 341 8.25 23.03 14.70
N VAL A 342 8.56 22.26 13.69
CA VAL A 342 7.72 22.13 12.48
C VAL A 342 6.37 21.54 12.80
N LYS A 343 6.32 20.56 13.73
CA LYS A 343 5.08 19.90 14.15
C LYS A 343 4.22 20.72 15.10
N PHE A 344 4.83 21.61 15.93
CA PHE A 344 4.19 22.34 17.01
C PHE A 344 4.58 23.81 17.04
N SER A 345 4.78 24.45 15.92
CA SER A 345 5.34 25.80 15.81
C SER A 345 4.52 26.93 16.43
N ALA A 346 3.36 26.62 17.00
CA ALA A 346 2.63 27.51 17.88
C ALA A 346 1.78 26.69 18.86
N ALA A 347 1.72 27.10 20.10
CA ALA A 347 0.77 26.58 21.08
C ALA A 347 -0.70 26.82 20.68
N CYS A 348 -0.93 27.64 19.66
CA CYS A 348 -2.22 27.88 19.02
C CYS A 348 -2.23 27.21 17.66
N GLY A 349 -3.12 26.26 17.45
CA GLY A 349 -3.47 25.80 16.11
C GLY A 349 -3.93 26.97 15.23
N PRO A 350 -3.95 26.83 13.90
CA PRO A 350 -4.51 27.85 13.03
C PRO A 350 -5.95 28.13 13.50
N PRO A 351 -6.40 29.40 13.47
CA PRO A 351 -7.78 29.73 13.81
C PRO A 351 -8.69 29.03 12.79
N VAL A 352 -9.37 28.03 13.23
CA VAL A 352 -10.25 27.23 12.38
C VAL A 352 -11.65 27.37 12.90
N THR A 353 -12.53 27.77 12.01
CA THR A 353 -13.96 27.71 12.26
C THR A 353 -14.40 26.26 12.41
N PRO A 354 -15.45 25.96 13.21
CA PRO A 354 -15.95 24.59 13.34
C PRO A 354 -16.41 24.00 12.01
N GLU A 355 -16.80 24.84 11.06
CA GLU A 355 -17.37 24.46 9.76
C GLU A 355 -16.55 25.01 8.60
N CYS A 356 -16.54 24.26 7.52
CA CYS A 356 -15.89 24.64 6.26
C CYS A 356 -16.62 25.83 5.62
N GLU A 357 -15.90 26.91 5.30
CA GLU A 357 -16.43 28.12 4.67
C GLU A 357 -17.08 27.85 3.30
N HIS A 358 -16.65 26.80 2.58
CA HIS A 358 -17.15 26.47 1.25
C HIS A 358 -18.40 25.60 1.27
N CYS A 359 -18.43 24.56 2.11
CA CYS A 359 -19.50 23.55 2.09
C CYS A 359 -20.32 23.50 3.37
N GLY A 360 -19.93 24.22 4.43
CA GLY A 360 -20.61 24.28 5.73
C GLY A 360 -20.59 22.97 6.51
N GLN A 361 -19.76 22.00 6.12
CA GLN A 361 -19.60 20.77 6.88
C GLN A 361 -18.60 20.98 8.03
N ARG A 362 -18.79 20.24 9.12
CA ARG A 362 -17.85 20.27 10.24
C ARG A 362 -16.49 19.72 9.81
N HIS A 363 -15.44 20.40 10.25
CA HIS A 363 -14.09 19.93 10.06
C HIS A 363 -13.82 18.68 10.92
N GLN A 364 -13.00 17.76 10.39
CA GLN A 364 -12.47 16.64 11.13
C GLN A 364 -10.96 16.85 11.32
N LEU A 365 -10.50 16.60 12.55
CA LEU A 365 -9.09 16.71 12.89
C LEU A 365 -8.44 15.33 12.88
N GLY A 366 -7.36 15.19 12.14
CA GLY A 366 -6.51 14.00 12.13
C GLY A 366 -5.05 14.35 12.33
N GLY A 367 -4.20 13.33 12.43
CA GLY A 367 -2.77 13.50 12.63
C GLY A 367 -2.34 13.33 14.10
N PRO A 368 -1.12 13.77 14.46
CA PRO A 368 -0.14 14.46 13.61
C PRO A 368 0.42 13.56 12.50
N VAL A 369 0.89 14.17 11.39
CA VAL A 369 1.46 13.46 10.26
C VAL A 369 2.77 14.12 9.81
N TRP A 370 3.61 13.37 9.09
CA TRP A 370 4.81 13.90 8.45
C TRP A 370 4.43 14.98 7.44
N ALA A 371 4.97 16.19 7.58
CA ALA A 371 4.62 17.35 6.75
C ALA A 371 5.58 17.59 5.59
N GLU A 372 6.84 17.20 5.75
CA GLU A 372 7.92 17.42 4.79
C GLU A 372 7.81 16.49 3.56
N PRO A 373 8.67 16.65 2.54
CA PRO A 373 8.74 15.73 1.41
C PRO A 373 8.89 14.28 1.86
N ILE A 374 8.25 13.38 1.13
CA ILE A 374 8.26 11.93 1.41
C ILE A 374 9.21 11.14 0.49
N HIS A 375 9.88 11.85 -0.42
CA HIS A 375 10.86 11.33 -1.37
C HIS A 375 12.07 12.26 -1.44
N ASP A 376 13.24 11.66 -1.64
CA ASP A 376 14.44 12.29 -2.14
C ASP A 376 14.48 12.09 -3.66
N LEU A 377 14.21 13.14 -4.43
CA LEU A 377 14.06 13.03 -5.88
C LEU A 377 15.36 12.66 -6.59
N ASP A 378 16.51 13.08 -6.06
CA ASP A 378 17.82 12.73 -6.62
C ASP A 378 18.11 11.24 -6.42
N PHE A 379 17.83 10.73 -5.22
CA PHE A 379 17.94 9.29 -4.96
C PHE A 379 16.98 8.47 -5.83
N VAL A 380 15.72 8.90 -5.93
CA VAL A 380 14.72 8.23 -6.79
C VAL A 380 15.15 8.27 -8.26
N GLY A 381 15.71 9.38 -8.72
CA GLY A 381 16.25 9.54 -10.07
C GLY A 381 17.35 8.52 -10.37
N ARG A 382 18.32 8.36 -9.45
CA ARG A 382 19.40 7.35 -9.59
C ARG A 382 18.86 5.92 -9.64
N VAL A 383 17.92 5.56 -8.76
CA VAL A 383 17.28 4.23 -8.80
C VAL A 383 16.54 4.01 -10.13
N LEU A 384 15.81 5.02 -10.62
CA LEU A 384 15.10 4.97 -11.89
C LEU A 384 16.06 4.79 -13.07
N GLU A 385 17.18 5.50 -13.07
CA GLU A 385 18.23 5.40 -14.08
C GLU A 385 18.86 4.00 -14.08
N ALA A 386 19.28 3.49 -12.92
CA ALA A 386 19.86 2.16 -12.77
C ALA A 386 18.92 1.04 -13.27
N VAL A 387 17.63 1.09 -12.89
CA VAL A 387 16.63 0.11 -13.37
C VAL A 387 16.35 0.28 -14.87
N SER A 388 16.44 1.50 -15.40
CA SER A 388 16.21 1.77 -16.82
C SER A 388 17.39 1.32 -17.69
N ALA A 389 18.61 1.42 -17.19
CA ALA A 389 19.83 0.96 -17.86
C ALA A 389 19.91 -0.57 -17.91
N ASN A 390 19.36 -1.27 -16.90
CA ASN A 390 19.39 -2.73 -16.83
C ASN A 390 17.98 -3.32 -16.53
N PRO A 391 17.04 -3.23 -17.49
CA PRO A 391 15.65 -3.62 -17.27
C PRO A 391 15.47 -5.15 -17.09
N GLY A 392 16.41 -5.95 -17.59
CA GLY A 392 16.37 -7.42 -17.47
C GLY A 392 16.72 -7.94 -16.08
N ARG A 393 17.25 -7.10 -15.18
CA ARG A 393 17.63 -7.48 -13.83
C ARG A 393 16.42 -7.84 -12.95
N PHE A 394 15.31 -7.16 -13.14
CA PHE A 394 14.11 -7.32 -12.32
C PHE A 394 12.90 -7.66 -13.19
N HIS A 395 12.16 -8.68 -12.80
CA HIS A 395 10.94 -9.09 -13.52
C HIS A 395 9.89 -7.97 -13.52
N THR A 396 9.80 -7.19 -12.46
CA THR A 396 8.85 -6.08 -12.34
C THR A 396 9.42 -4.71 -12.75
N SER A 397 10.55 -4.67 -13.49
CA SER A 397 11.25 -3.46 -13.90
C SER A 397 10.37 -2.41 -14.59
N GLU A 398 9.44 -2.82 -15.46
CA GLU A 398 8.50 -1.91 -16.12
C GLU A 398 7.61 -1.17 -15.11
N ARG A 399 7.15 -1.88 -14.07
CA ARG A 399 6.33 -1.29 -13.02
C ARG A 399 7.16 -0.37 -12.11
N ILE A 400 8.38 -0.76 -11.76
CA ILE A 400 9.31 0.08 -10.99
C ILE A 400 9.55 1.39 -11.75
N ARG A 401 9.91 1.32 -13.03
CA ARG A 401 10.11 2.50 -13.88
C ARG A 401 8.86 3.38 -13.93
N GLY A 402 7.68 2.77 -14.07
CA GLY A 402 6.42 3.48 -14.13
C GLY A 402 6.08 4.22 -12.83
N VAL A 403 6.29 3.59 -11.68
CA VAL A 403 6.03 4.18 -10.36
C VAL A 403 7.05 5.30 -10.07
N LEU A 404 8.34 5.02 -10.23
CA LEU A 404 9.39 6.00 -9.96
C LEU A 404 9.31 7.22 -10.91
N SER A 405 8.98 7.03 -12.20
CA SER A 405 8.77 8.15 -13.13
C SER A 405 7.60 9.05 -12.71
N VAL A 406 6.55 8.53 -12.09
CA VAL A 406 5.48 9.38 -11.55
C VAL A 406 5.95 10.13 -10.32
N ILE A 407 6.73 9.48 -9.45
CA ILE A 407 7.27 10.10 -8.24
C ILE A 407 8.19 11.27 -8.59
N THR A 408 9.04 11.13 -9.62
CA THR A 408 9.91 12.24 -10.08
C THR A 408 9.13 13.42 -10.67
N GLU A 409 7.89 13.21 -11.07
CA GLU A 409 6.98 14.26 -11.57
C GLU A 409 6.02 14.79 -10.48
N GLU A 410 5.99 14.20 -9.27
CA GLU A 410 5.13 14.68 -8.17
C GLU A 410 5.64 15.98 -7.57
N LEU A 411 4.71 16.86 -7.15
CA LEU A 411 5.04 18.03 -6.35
C LEU A 411 5.50 17.59 -4.95
N PRO A 412 6.79 17.78 -4.59
CA PRO A 412 7.33 17.26 -3.33
C PRO A 412 6.84 18.06 -2.11
N ASP A 413 6.53 19.33 -2.29
CA ASP A 413 6.16 20.30 -1.26
C ASP A 413 4.63 20.41 -1.04
N VAL A 414 3.83 19.66 -1.83
CA VAL A 414 2.37 19.61 -1.69
C VAL A 414 1.95 18.30 -1.05
N PRO A 415 1.55 18.32 0.22
CA PRO A 415 1.06 17.11 0.88
C PRO A 415 -0.36 16.77 0.44
N LEU A 416 -0.63 15.46 0.34
CA LEU A 416 -1.88 14.85 -0.06
C LEU A 416 -2.31 15.23 -1.49
N TYR A 417 -3.52 14.83 -1.86
CA TYR A 417 -4.08 15.02 -3.19
C TYR A 417 -5.61 15.09 -3.15
N TYR A 418 -6.19 15.61 -4.21
CA TYR A 418 -7.62 15.54 -4.49
C TYR A 418 -7.89 14.41 -5.50
N THR A 419 -9.08 13.81 -5.45
CA THR A 419 -9.53 12.89 -6.50
C THR A 419 -10.67 13.50 -7.28
N LEU A 420 -10.67 13.29 -8.61
CA LEU A 420 -11.67 13.89 -9.48
C LEU A 420 -13.08 13.45 -9.13
N ASP A 421 -13.25 12.17 -8.80
CA ASP A 421 -14.55 11.61 -8.41
C ASP A 421 -15.08 12.22 -7.12
N GLN A 422 -14.21 12.58 -6.17
CA GLN A 422 -14.62 13.27 -4.95
C GLN A 422 -15.09 14.70 -5.24
N LEU A 423 -14.33 15.47 -6.02
CA LEU A 423 -14.69 16.84 -6.38
C LEU A 423 -16.05 16.85 -7.08
N SER A 424 -16.22 16.02 -8.11
CA SER A 424 -17.44 15.93 -8.89
C SER A 424 -18.63 15.43 -8.08
N SER A 425 -18.44 14.39 -7.27
CA SER A 425 -19.52 13.84 -6.44
C SER A 425 -19.98 14.79 -5.35
N THR A 426 -19.11 15.68 -4.88
CA THR A 426 -19.44 16.69 -3.87
C THR A 426 -20.47 17.69 -4.39
N ILE A 427 -20.37 18.09 -5.66
CA ILE A 427 -21.32 19.02 -6.30
C ILE A 427 -22.30 18.34 -7.26
N HIS A 428 -22.29 17.00 -7.32
CA HIS A 428 -23.17 16.18 -8.15
C HIS A 428 -23.06 16.40 -9.67
N CYS A 429 -21.93 16.94 -10.17
CA CYS A 429 -21.68 17.14 -11.58
C CYS A 429 -21.03 15.93 -12.27
N ASN A 430 -20.99 15.94 -13.60
CA ASN A 430 -20.17 15.02 -14.36
C ASN A 430 -18.69 15.25 -14.05
N THR A 431 -17.90 14.17 -14.05
CA THR A 431 -16.48 14.26 -13.75
C THR A 431 -15.71 14.79 -14.97
N PRO A 432 -14.96 15.90 -14.86
CA PRO A 432 -14.07 16.34 -15.93
C PRO A 432 -13.00 15.29 -16.22
N SER A 433 -12.45 15.28 -17.41
CA SER A 433 -11.27 14.46 -17.67
C SER A 433 -10.08 14.97 -16.85
N LEU A 434 -9.15 14.06 -16.54
CA LEU A 434 -7.93 14.43 -15.80
C LEU A 434 -7.15 15.54 -16.52
N LEU A 435 -7.11 15.52 -17.85
CA LEU A 435 -6.43 16.53 -18.65
C LEU A 435 -7.13 17.88 -18.59
N GLN A 436 -8.46 17.93 -18.63
CA GLN A 436 -9.22 19.19 -18.52
C GLN A 436 -9.01 19.86 -17.16
N LEU A 437 -9.13 19.11 -16.04
CA LEU A 437 -8.89 19.70 -14.72
C LEU A 437 -7.46 20.20 -14.56
N ARG A 438 -6.47 19.42 -15.03
CA ARG A 438 -5.06 19.84 -14.99
C ARG A 438 -4.79 21.07 -15.86
N SER A 439 -5.37 21.13 -17.06
CA SER A 439 -5.26 22.28 -17.92
C SER A 439 -5.88 23.54 -17.29
N ALA A 440 -7.03 23.39 -16.64
CA ALA A 440 -7.68 24.50 -15.96
C ALA A 440 -6.85 25.04 -14.78
N LEU A 441 -6.20 24.17 -14.03
CA LEU A 441 -5.26 24.56 -12.96
C LEU A 441 -4.02 25.28 -13.53
N LEU A 442 -3.44 24.76 -14.60
CA LEU A 442 -2.26 25.36 -15.25
C LEU A 442 -2.60 26.70 -15.93
N HIS A 443 -3.81 26.86 -16.50
CA HIS A 443 -4.27 28.15 -17.03
C HIS A 443 -4.51 29.20 -15.94
N ALA A 444 -4.72 28.76 -14.72
CA ALA A 444 -4.85 29.62 -13.54
C ALA A 444 -3.52 29.80 -12.79
N ASP A 445 -2.38 29.45 -13.42
CA ASP A 445 -1.01 29.57 -12.91
C ASP A 445 -0.73 28.77 -11.64
N PHE A 446 -1.49 27.70 -11.38
CA PHE A 446 -1.21 26.77 -10.29
C PHE A 446 -0.37 25.58 -10.78
N ARG A 447 0.55 25.14 -9.93
CA ARG A 447 1.31 23.93 -10.17
C ARG A 447 0.41 22.71 -10.01
N VAL A 448 0.63 21.68 -10.83
CA VAL A 448 -0.17 20.45 -10.79
C VAL A 448 0.65 19.24 -11.14
N SER A 449 0.48 18.15 -10.37
CA SER A 449 1.05 16.84 -10.68
C SER A 449 0.04 15.71 -10.47
N LEU A 450 0.42 14.52 -10.90
CA LEU A 450 -0.25 13.27 -10.49
C LEU A 450 0.26 12.86 -9.11
N SER A 451 -0.29 11.78 -8.57
CA SER A 451 0.27 11.05 -7.43
C SER A 451 0.48 9.58 -7.79
N HIS A 452 1.56 8.98 -7.30
CA HIS A 452 1.80 7.55 -7.43
C HIS A 452 0.79 6.72 -6.60
N ALA A 453 0.31 7.29 -5.51
CA ALA A 453 -0.53 6.59 -4.53
C ALA A 453 -1.98 6.37 -5.00
N CYS A 454 -2.47 7.13 -6.01
CA CYS A 454 -3.84 7.01 -6.49
C CYS A 454 -3.97 7.32 -7.99
N LYS A 455 -4.76 6.51 -8.69
CA LYS A 455 -4.89 6.57 -10.15
C LYS A 455 -5.49 7.88 -10.68
N ASN A 456 -6.50 8.43 -9.99
CA ASN A 456 -7.24 9.62 -10.40
C ASN A 456 -6.94 10.81 -9.49
N ALA A 457 -5.75 10.83 -8.91
CA ALA A 457 -5.31 11.87 -8.00
C ALA A 457 -4.70 13.06 -8.75
N VAL A 458 -4.93 14.23 -8.18
CA VAL A 458 -4.30 15.49 -8.60
C VAL A 458 -3.72 16.17 -7.36
N LYS A 459 -2.43 16.45 -7.38
CA LYS A 459 -1.75 17.32 -6.42
C LYS A 459 -1.65 18.72 -7.02
N THR A 460 -1.89 19.74 -6.23
CA THR A 460 -1.80 21.15 -6.65
C THR A 460 -1.59 22.05 -5.44
N ASP A 461 -0.91 23.14 -5.63
CA ASP A 461 -0.77 24.23 -4.66
C ASP A 461 -1.96 25.21 -4.69
N ALA A 462 -2.93 24.98 -5.58
CA ALA A 462 -4.16 25.76 -5.63
C ALA A 462 -4.91 25.71 -4.29
N PRO A 463 -5.35 26.85 -3.75
CA PRO A 463 -6.21 26.86 -2.58
C PRO A 463 -7.57 26.24 -2.88
N ALA A 464 -8.25 25.74 -1.85
CA ALA A 464 -9.56 25.11 -2.00
C ALA A 464 -10.61 26.03 -2.69
N SER A 465 -10.51 27.35 -2.46
CA SER A 465 -11.36 28.34 -3.13
C SER A 465 -11.21 28.30 -4.65
N ALA A 466 -9.97 28.26 -5.17
CA ALA A 466 -9.70 28.19 -6.61
C ALA A 466 -10.19 26.86 -7.21
N LEU A 467 -9.99 25.74 -6.50
CA LEU A 467 -10.51 24.43 -6.93
C LEU A 467 -12.04 24.45 -7.05
N TRP A 468 -12.74 25.04 -6.08
CA TRP A 468 -14.21 25.15 -6.15
C TRP A 468 -14.66 26.13 -7.24
N ASP A 469 -13.90 27.19 -7.51
CA ASP A 469 -14.18 28.09 -8.63
C ASP A 469 -14.06 27.36 -9.98
N ILE A 470 -13.01 26.57 -10.18
CA ILE A 470 -12.85 25.72 -11.36
C ILE A 470 -14.03 24.74 -11.48
N MET A 471 -14.42 24.10 -10.38
CA MET A 471 -15.56 23.16 -10.40
C MET A 471 -16.91 23.84 -10.64
N ARG A 472 -17.11 25.08 -10.20
CA ARG A 472 -18.28 25.91 -10.53
C ARG A 472 -18.31 26.27 -12.02
N CYS A 473 -17.16 26.62 -12.61
CA CYS A 473 -17.06 26.86 -14.05
C CYS A 473 -17.38 25.58 -14.85
N TRP A 474 -16.90 24.42 -14.39
CA TRP A 474 -17.21 23.13 -14.99
C TRP A 474 -18.71 22.80 -14.90
N GLU A 475 -19.36 23.13 -13.80
CA GLU A 475 -20.79 22.91 -13.63
C GLU A 475 -21.61 23.81 -14.60
N LYS A 476 -21.12 25.00 -14.95
CA LYS A 476 -21.75 25.85 -15.97
C LYS A 476 -21.70 25.19 -17.37
N GLU A 477 -20.64 24.47 -17.71
CA GLU A 477 -20.53 23.68 -18.95
C GLU A 477 -21.35 22.40 -18.91
N CYS A 478 -21.49 21.78 -17.75
CA CYS A 478 -22.20 20.52 -17.51
C CYS A 478 -23.22 20.69 -16.37
N PRO A 479 -24.35 21.39 -16.61
CA PRO A 479 -25.28 21.80 -15.56
C PRO A 479 -25.86 20.65 -14.74
N VAL A 480 -25.97 20.85 -13.43
CA VAL A 480 -26.63 19.93 -12.50
C VAL A 480 -28.07 20.35 -12.29
N LYS A 481 -28.96 19.42 -11.94
CA LYS A 481 -30.36 19.71 -11.59
C LYS A 481 -30.42 20.33 -10.20
N ARG A 482 -30.18 21.65 -10.10
CA ARG A 482 -30.11 22.40 -8.82
C ARG A 482 -31.41 22.29 -8.00
N GLU A 483 -32.55 22.15 -8.64
CA GLU A 483 -33.88 21.96 -8.00
C GLU A 483 -33.95 20.71 -7.08
N ARG A 484 -33.03 19.75 -7.29
CA ARG A 484 -32.97 18.53 -6.49
C ARG A 484 -31.97 18.60 -5.33
N LEU A 485 -31.26 19.72 -5.20
CA LEU A 485 -30.30 19.93 -4.14
C LEU A 485 -31.01 20.48 -2.91
N SER A 486 -30.78 19.88 -1.75
CA SER A 486 -31.23 20.47 -0.49
C SER A 486 -30.38 21.72 -0.18
N GLU A 487 -31.01 22.79 0.31
CA GLU A 487 -30.32 24.02 0.73
C GLU A 487 -29.21 23.80 1.77
N THR A 488 -29.35 22.76 2.58
CA THR A 488 -28.37 22.39 3.60
C THR A 488 -27.23 21.50 3.04
N SER A 489 -27.34 21.10 1.74
CA SER A 489 -26.32 20.21 1.15
C SER A 489 -25.03 20.94 0.83
N PRO A 490 -23.87 20.27 0.93
CA PRO A 490 -22.59 20.82 0.47
C PRO A 490 -22.62 21.32 -0.96
N ALA A 491 -23.29 20.60 -1.85
CA ALA A 491 -23.43 20.95 -3.26
C ALA A 491 -24.14 22.28 -3.44
N PHE A 492 -25.25 22.49 -2.75
CA PHE A 492 -26.00 23.73 -2.83
C PHE A 492 -25.17 24.93 -2.37
N ARG A 493 -24.51 24.82 -1.19
CA ARG A 493 -23.68 25.91 -0.65
C ARG A 493 -22.48 26.24 -1.56
N ILE A 494 -21.80 25.21 -2.10
CA ILE A 494 -20.69 25.44 -3.03
C ILE A 494 -21.18 26.12 -4.31
N LEU A 495 -22.29 25.68 -4.89
CA LEU A 495 -22.81 26.18 -6.17
C LEU A 495 -23.56 27.50 -6.05
N SER A 496 -23.92 27.97 -4.84
CA SER A 496 -24.57 29.27 -4.61
C SER A 496 -23.59 30.44 -4.71
N VAL A 497 -22.29 30.19 -4.67
CA VAL A 497 -21.27 31.24 -4.74
C VAL A 497 -20.81 31.40 -6.18
N GLU A 498 -20.76 32.63 -6.67
CA GLU A 498 -20.22 32.93 -8.01
C GLU A 498 -18.70 32.74 -8.01
N PRO A 499 -18.15 32.13 -9.07
CA PRO A 499 -16.70 31.93 -9.17
C PRO A 499 -15.98 33.27 -9.38
N ARG A 500 -14.93 33.48 -8.63
CA ARG A 500 -14.01 34.64 -8.80
C ARG A 500 -13.00 34.39 -9.91
N LEU A 501 -12.65 33.13 -10.13
CA LEU A 501 -11.74 32.66 -11.17
C LEU A 501 -12.55 32.14 -12.35
N GLN A 502 -12.21 32.57 -13.57
CA GLN A 502 -12.75 32.00 -14.81
C GLN A 502 -11.83 30.88 -15.29
N ALA A 503 -12.31 29.64 -15.25
CA ALA A 503 -11.52 28.49 -15.65
C ALA A 503 -11.55 28.28 -17.17
N ASN A 504 -10.40 27.92 -17.73
CA ASN A 504 -10.26 27.53 -19.13
C ASN A 504 -9.91 26.03 -19.20
N PHE A 505 -10.79 25.22 -19.79
CA PHE A 505 -10.66 23.77 -19.91
C PHE A 505 -10.02 23.33 -21.24
N THR A 506 -9.54 24.25 -22.07
CA THR A 506 -8.79 23.91 -23.29
C THR A 506 -7.55 23.13 -22.89
N ILE A 507 -7.36 21.96 -23.54
CA ILE A 507 -6.27 21.05 -23.19
C ILE A 507 -4.93 21.67 -23.55
N ARG A 508 -4.04 21.73 -22.56
CA ARG A 508 -2.63 22.14 -22.71
C ARG A 508 -1.75 20.91 -22.91
N GLU A 509 -0.70 21.05 -23.70
CA GLU A 509 0.26 19.97 -23.94
C GLU A 509 1.01 19.56 -22.65
N ASP A 510 1.41 20.53 -21.84
CA ASP A 510 2.11 20.33 -20.56
C ASP A 510 1.21 19.76 -19.45
N ALA A 511 -0.12 19.71 -19.66
CA ALA A 511 -1.03 19.03 -18.75
C ALA A 511 -0.88 17.50 -18.75
N ASN A 512 -0.27 16.90 -19.77
CA ASN A 512 -0.03 15.46 -19.84
C ASN A 512 1.42 15.15 -19.45
N PRO A 513 1.70 14.54 -18.26
CA PRO A 513 3.07 14.27 -17.82
C PRO A 513 3.76 13.21 -18.69
N SER A 514 5.09 13.27 -18.79
CA SER A 514 5.88 12.38 -19.65
C SER A 514 5.71 10.90 -19.30
N SER A 515 5.57 10.56 -18.03
CA SER A 515 5.30 9.18 -17.58
C SER A 515 4.00 8.62 -18.16
N ARG A 516 2.98 9.47 -18.30
CA ARG A 516 1.70 9.09 -18.89
C ARG A 516 1.75 9.08 -20.41
N GLN A 517 2.44 10.01 -21.03
CA GLN A 517 2.65 10.03 -22.49
C GLN A 517 3.34 8.75 -22.97
N ARG A 518 4.35 8.28 -22.21
CA ARG A 518 5.08 7.04 -22.48
C ARG A 518 4.29 5.77 -22.17
N GLY A 519 3.08 5.87 -21.61
CA GLY A 519 2.23 4.71 -21.29
C GLY A 519 2.81 3.75 -20.25
N LEU A 520 3.68 4.23 -19.35
CA LEU A 520 4.38 3.39 -18.38
C LEU A 520 3.40 2.70 -17.42
N LYS A 521 3.68 1.42 -17.11
CA LYS A 521 2.90 0.63 -16.16
C LYS A 521 3.13 1.15 -14.73
N ARG A 522 2.08 1.57 -14.05
CA ARG A 522 2.13 2.09 -12.67
C ARG A 522 1.42 1.20 -11.66
N PHE A 523 0.37 0.57 -12.11
CA PHE A 523 -0.47 -0.27 -11.27
C PHE A 523 -0.40 -1.70 -11.77
N GLN A 524 -0.54 -2.65 -10.85
CA GLN A 524 -0.61 -4.05 -11.21
C GLN A 524 -1.79 -4.27 -12.17
N ALA A 525 -1.57 -5.03 -13.23
CA ALA A 525 -2.68 -5.62 -13.99
C ALA A 525 -3.50 -6.47 -13.02
N ASN A 526 -4.83 -6.49 -13.19
CA ASN A 526 -5.71 -7.20 -12.27
C ASN A 526 -5.05 -8.47 -11.74
N PRO A 527 -4.81 -8.59 -10.43
CA PRO A 527 -4.22 -9.79 -9.87
C PRO A 527 -5.08 -10.98 -10.24
N GLU A 528 -4.46 -12.14 -10.32
CA GLU A 528 -5.19 -13.39 -10.53
C GLU A 528 -6.33 -13.52 -9.53
N ALA A 529 -7.44 -14.14 -9.96
CA ALA A 529 -8.55 -14.39 -9.06
C ALA A 529 -8.02 -15.16 -7.84
N ASN A 530 -8.44 -14.74 -6.62
CA ASN A 530 -8.09 -15.41 -5.37
C ASN A 530 -6.67 -15.21 -4.82
N TRP A 531 -5.95 -14.21 -5.28
CA TRP A 531 -4.72 -13.80 -4.61
C TRP A 531 -5.03 -13.13 -3.25
N GLY A 532 -4.16 -13.34 -2.29
CA GLY A 532 -4.22 -12.67 -0.98
C GLY A 532 -4.03 -13.61 0.20
N PRO A 533 -3.70 -13.07 1.38
CA PRO A 533 -3.29 -13.85 2.55
C PRO A 533 -4.45 -14.53 3.32
N ARG A 534 -5.71 -14.47 2.85
CA ARG A 534 -6.85 -15.03 3.59
C ARG A 534 -7.49 -16.22 2.89
N PRO A 535 -7.93 -17.25 3.65
CA PRO A 535 -8.66 -18.39 3.10
C PRO A 535 -9.93 -18.03 2.31
N ARG A 536 -10.53 -16.87 2.59
CA ARG A 536 -11.71 -16.33 1.86
C ARG A 536 -11.40 -15.93 0.41
N ALA A 537 -10.13 -15.79 0.05
CA ALA A 537 -9.71 -15.57 -1.32
C ALA A 537 -9.76 -16.85 -2.17
N ARG A 538 -9.95 -18.02 -1.57
CA ARG A 538 -10.08 -19.29 -2.30
C ARG A 538 -11.52 -19.52 -2.69
N PRO A 539 -11.87 -19.66 -3.97
CA PRO A 539 -13.18 -20.17 -4.37
C PRO A 539 -13.30 -21.64 -3.97
N GLY A 540 -14.48 -22.04 -3.63
CA GLY A 540 -14.78 -23.44 -3.36
C GLY A 540 -14.78 -24.28 -4.64
N GLY A 541 -13.58 -24.72 -5.13
CA GLY A 541 -13.43 -25.69 -6.20
C GLY A 541 -13.60 -25.16 -7.64
N LYS A 542 -13.18 -25.97 -8.63
CA LYS A 542 -13.22 -25.64 -10.07
C LYS A 542 -14.59 -25.17 -10.60
N ALA A 543 -15.69 -25.74 -10.07
CA ALA A 543 -17.04 -25.37 -10.47
C ALA A 543 -17.44 -23.92 -10.06
N ALA A 544 -16.86 -23.39 -8.98
CA ALA A 544 -17.11 -22.01 -8.56
C ALA A 544 -16.31 -21.01 -9.40
N ASP A 545 -15.16 -21.40 -9.93
CA ASP A 545 -14.35 -20.57 -10.82
C ASP A 545 -15.02 -20.44 -12.20
N GLU A 546 -15.57 -21.52 -12.74
CA GLU A 546 -16.30 -21.49 -14.02
C GLU A 546 -17.57 -20.62 -13.93
N ALA A 547 -18.34 -20.74 -12.86
CA ALA A 547 -19.54 -19.94 -12.64
C ALA A 547 -19.22 -18.45 -12.43
N MET A 548 -18.09 -18.11 -11.81
CA MET A 548 -17.66 -16.74 -11.60
C MET A 548 -17.07 -16.15 -12.88
N GLU A 549 -16.38 -16.93 -13.68
CA GLU A 549 -15.86 -16.51 -14.99
C GLU A 549 -16.97 -16.29 -16.01
N GLU A 550 -17.99 -17.15 -16.01
CA GLU A 550 -19.20 -16.99 -16.81
C GLU A 550 -20.00 -15.73 -16.40
N ARG A 551 -20.14 -15.47 -15.10
CA ARG A 551 -20.75 -14.25 -14.58
C ARG A 551 -19.94 -13.00 -14.96
N ARG A 552 -18.62 -13.09 -14.97
CA ARG A 552 -17.71 -12.00 -15.40
C ARG A 552 -17.80 -11.76 -16.90
N ARG A 553 -17.90 -12.81 -17.71
CA ARG A 553 -18.13 -12.77 -19.15
C ARG A 553 -19.46 -12.12 -19.49
N LEU A 554 -20.53 -12.48 -18.78
CA LEU A 554 -21.86 -11.89 -18.92
C LEU A 554 -21.88 -10.41 -18.52
N LEU A 555 -21.14 -10.00 -17.48
CA LEU A 555 -21.03 -8.59 -17.06
C LEU A 555 -20.17 -7.75 -18.01
N GLN A 556 -19.14 -8.33 -18.63
CA GLN A 556 -18.31 -7.66 -19.63
C GLN A 556 -19.04 -7.54 -20.97
N ASN A 557 -19.83 -8.53 -21.35
CA ASN A 557 -20.63 -8.49 -22.59
C ASN A 557 -21.77 -7.48 -22.50
N LYS A 558 -22.35 -7.23 -21.31
CA LYS A 558 -23.36 -6.15 -21.11
C LYS A 558 -22.84 -4.74 -21.41
N ARG A 559 -21.53 -4.53 -21.44
CA ARG A 559 -20.92 -3.23 -21.83
C ARG A 559 -20.63 -3.11 -23.33
N LYS A 560 -20.78 -4.20 -24.10
CA LYS A 560 -20.53 -4.26 -25.54
C LYS A 560 -21.80 -4.41 -26.39
N GLU A 561 -22.98 -4.54 -25.75
CA GLU A 561 -24.24 -4.57 -26.51
C GLU A 561 -24.52 -3.16 -27.04
N PRO A 562 -24.89 -3.02 -28.32
CA PRO A 562 -25.31 -1.76 -28.88
C PRO A 562 -26.55 -1.25 -28.10
N PRO A 563 -26.81 0.06 -28.06
CA PRO A 563 -27.91 0.62 -27.29
C PRO A 563 -29.20 -0.04 -27.75
N GLU A 564 -29.88 -0.74 -26.84
CA GLU A 564 -31.18 -1.38 -27.03
C GLU A 564 -32.17 -0.32 -27.58
N ASP A 565 -32.84 -0.61 -28.69
CA ASP A 565 -33.87 0.26 -29.26
C ASP A 565 -34.93 0.56 -28.19
N ALA A 566 -35.43 1.81 -28.15
CA ALA A 566 -36.39 2.26 -27.13
C ALA A 566 -37.64 1.37 -27.06
N ALA A 567 -38.07 0.82 -28.19
CA ALA A 567 -39.18 -0.11 -28.29
C ALA A 567 -38.88 -1.49 -27.64
N GLN A 568 -37.69 -2.05 -27.85
CA GLN A 568 -37.28 -3.32 -27.25
C GLN A 568 -37.13 -3.17 -25.73
N ARG A 569 -36.58 -2.03 -25.26
CA ARG A 569 -36.47 -1.74 -23.83
C ARG A 569 -37.85 -1.60 -23.17
N ALA A 570 -38.79 -0.95 -23.83
CA ALA A 570 -40.18 -0.82 -23.33
C ALA A 570 -40.89 -2.19 -23.25
N ALA A 571 -40.71 -3.05 -24.27
CA ALA A 571 -41.26 -4.41 -24.28
C ALA A 571 -40.68 -5.27 -23.15
N ARG A 572 -39.37 -5.19 -22.91
CA ARG A 572 -38.71 -5.90 -21.82
C ARG A 572 -39.15 -5.41 -20.44
N LEU A 573 -39.36 -4.13 -20.25
CA LEU A 573 -39.82 -3.59 -18.97
C LEU A 573 -41.27 -4.03 -18.66
N LYS A 574 -42.11 -4.25 -19.66
CA LYS A 574 -43.49 -4.76 -19.50
C LYS A 574 -43.54 -6.24 -19.09
N THR A 575 -42.46 -7.01 -19.14
CA THR A 575 -42.43 -8.37 -18.60
C THR A 575 -42.29 -8.40 -17.07
N PHE A 576 -41.90 -7.30 -16.44
CA PHE A 576 -41.75 -7.24 -14.98
C PHE A 576 -43.02 -6.65 -14.32
N PRO A 577 -43.49 -7.25 -13.20
CA PRO A 577 -44.67 -6.75 -12.50
C PRO A 577 -44.40 -5.39 -11.83
N CYS A 578 -45.34 -4.47 -11.93
CA CYS A 578 -45.27 -3.16 -11.29
C CYS A 578 -45.41 -3.28 -9.76
N LYS A 579 -44.38 -2.93 -8.99
CA LYS A 579 -44.42 -2.94 -7.53
C LYS A 579 -45.53 -2.01 -6.98
N ARG A 580 -45.65 -0.81 -7.52
CA ARG A 580 -46.69 0.16 -7.11
C ARG A 580 -48.11 -0.30 -7.43
N PHE A 581 -48.29 -1.09 -8.47
CA PHE A 581 -49.59 -1.69 -8.78
C PHE A 581 -49.94 -2.78 -7.76
N LYS A 582 -48.98 -3.61 -7.35
CA LYS A 582 -49.16 -4.58 -6.25
C LYS A 582 -49.51 -3.92 -4.91
N GLU A 583 -49.04 -2.70 -4.69
CA GLU A 583 -49.27 -1.88 -3.49
C GLU A 583 -50.48 -0.96 -3.64
N GLY A 584 -51.22 -1.04 -4.74
CA GLY A 584 -52.43 -0.21 -5.01
C GLY A 584 -52.17 1.26 -5.27
N THR A 585 -50.88 1.67 -5.46
CA THR A 585 -50.47 3.07 -5.54
C THR A 585 -50.06 3.55 -6.95
N CYS A 586 -50.15 2.69 -7.99
CA CYS A 586 -49.81 3.08 -9.36
C CYS A 586 -50.94 3.83 -10.07
N GLN A 587 -50.71 5.09 -10.36
CA GLN A 587 -51.68 5.97 -11.05
C GLN A 587 -51.49 6.04 -12.57
N ARG A 588 -50.55 5.25 -13.17
CA ARG A 588 -50.16 5.38 -14.57
C ARG A 588 -50.97 4.50 -15.55
N GLY A 589 -51.85 3.62 -15.06
CA GLY A 589 -52.64 2.73 -15.91
C GLY A 589 -51.82 2.06 -17.02
N ASP A 590 -52.32 2.05 -18.24
CA ASP A 590 -51.68 1.46 -19.43
C ASP A 590 -50.39 2.15 -19.88
N GLN A 591 -50.14 3.36 -19.40
CA GLN A 591 -48.87 4.10 -19.66
C GLN A 591 -47.75 3.72 -18.71
N CYS A 592 -47.96 2.76 -17.80
CA CYS A 592 -46.91 2.25 -16.94
C CYS A 592 -45.91 1.42 -17.74
N CYS A 593 -44.64 1.67 -17.56
CA CYS A 593 -43.57 0.89 -18.21
C CYS A 593 -43.45 -0.53 -17.69
N TYR A 594 -44.14 -0.91 -16.61
CA TYR A 594 -44.17 -2.24 -16.02
C TYR A 594 -45.55 -2.90 -16.17
N SER A 595 -45.61 -4.24 -16.10
CA SER A 595 -46.87 -5.00 -16.22
C SER A 595 -47.80 -4.79 -15.02
N HIS A 596 -49.09 -4.58 -15.29
CA HIS A 596 -50.17 -4.53 -14.31
C HIS A 596 -50.99 -5.84 -14.30
N SER A 597 -50.57 -6.87 -15.05
CA SER A 597 -51.24 -8.17 -15.06
C SER A 597 -50.92 -8.93 -13.76
N PRO A 598 -51.90 -9.61 -13.13
CA PRO A 598 -51.63 -10.49 -11.99
C PRO A 598 -50.73 -11.62 -12.43
N PRO A 599 -49.81 -12.10 -11.57
CA PRO A 599 -48.92 -13.18 -11.92
C PRO A 599 -49.73 -14.45 -12.17
N THR A 600 -49.65 -15.01 -13.37
CA THR A 600 -50.20 -16.35 -13.69
C THR A 600 -49.49 -17.37 -12.79
N PRO A 601 -50.22 -18.30 -12.16
CA PRO A 601 -49.62 -19.36 -11.37
C PRO A 601 -48.73 -20.20 -12.28
N ARG A 602 -47.48 -20.35 -11.93
CA ARG A 602 -46.55 -21.28 -12.59
C ARG A 602 -47.09 -22.70 -12.31
N VAL A 603 -47.55 -23.39 -13.32
CA VAL A 603 -47.74 -24.84 -13.31
C VAL A 603 -46.37 -25.45 -13.22
N SER A 604 -46.08 -26.08 -12.12
CA SER A 604 -44.88 -26.90 -11.91
C SER A 604 -44.99 -28.16 -12.77
N ALA A 605 -44.22 -28.20 -13.85
CA ALA A 605 -43.89 -29.44 -14.52
C ALA A 605 -42.52 -29.84 -13.94
N ASP A 606 -42.56 -30.93 -13.15
CA ASP A 606 -41.60 -32.02 -13.12
C ASP A 606 -41.91 -32.88 -11.87
N ALA A 607 -42.70 -33.91 -12.14
CA ALA A 607 -42.84 -35.06 -11.25
C ALA A 607 -41.74 -36.07 -11.62
N VAL A 608 -40.93 -36.46 -10.68
CA VAL A 608 -40.07 -37.65 -10.73
C VAL A 608 -40.39 -38.51 -9.50
N PRO A 609 -40.50 -39.83 -9.64
CA PRO A 609 -41.26 -40.70 -8.73
C PRO A 609 -40.51 -41.11 -7.46
N ASP A 610 -41.36 -41.47 -6.48
CA ASP A 610 -41.07 -41.99 -5.16
C ASP A 610 -40.07 -43.14 -5.09
N CYS A 611 -39.28 -43.16 -4.03
CA CYS A 611 -38.81 -44.37 -3.33
C CYS A 611 -38.79 -44.12 -1.81
N PRO A 612 -39.02 -45.16 -0.96
CA PRO A 612 -39.92 -45.11 0.17
C PRO A 612 -39.33 -44.75 1.54
N GLU A 613 -40.24 -44.36 2.41
CA GLU A 613 -40.08 -44.01 3.82
C GLU A 613 -39.43 -45.11 4.68
N THR A 614 -38.57 -44.71 5.62
CA THR A 614 -38.49 -45.41 6.91
C THR A 614 -38.69 -44.40 8.04
N SER A 615 -39.72 -44.69 8.76
CA SER A 615 -40.22 -44.08 9.97
C SER A 615 -39.22 -44.10 11.12
N ASN A 616 -39.13 -42.99 11.88
CA ASN A 616 -39.08 -43.12 13.34
C ASN A 616 -39.66 -41.89 14.05
N GLN A 617 -40.61 -42.22 14.89
CA GLN A 617 -41.46 -41.36 15.71
C GLN A 617 -40.79 -40.88 16.98
N SER A 618 -41.10 -39.64 17.33
CA SER A 618 -41.69 -39.19 18.64
C SER A 618 -40.77 -38.95 19.84
N PRO A 619 -41.19 -38.24 20.87
CA PRO A 619 -42.40 -37.44 21.08
C PRO A 619 -42.24 -36.05 21.71
N ARG A 620 -43.34 -35.34 21.74
CA ARG A 620 -43.62 -34.09 22.45
C ARG A 620 -43.81 -34.27 23.97
N GLY A 621 -43.64 -33.16 24.70
CA GLY A 621 -44.32 -32.92 25.96
C GLY A 621 -43.83 -31.69 26.71
N PRO A 622 -44.68 -31.06 27.47
CA PRO A 622 -44.88 -29.60 27.52
C PRO A 622 -44.58 -28.98 28.88
N GLY A 623 -44.79 -27.66 28.99
CA GLY A 623 -45.02 -27.00 30.29
C GLY A 623 -44.11 -25.81 30.58
N ASP A 624 -44.60 -24.68 30.39
CA ASP A 624 -45.18 -23.69 31.31
C ASP A 624 -44.24 -23.07 32.36
N ALA A 625 -44.35 -21.73 32.35
CA ALA A 625 -44.50 -20.86 33.49
C ALA A 625 -43.34 -19.98 33.95
N ALA A 626 -43.62 -18.70 33.80
CA ALA A 626 -43.48 -17.64 34.83
C ALA A 626 -42.14 -16.93 35.09
N ARG A 627 -42.19 -15.64 34.84
CA ARG A 627 -41.42 -14.56 35.50
C ARG A 627 -41.68 -14.52 37.04
N PRO A 628 -40.86 -13.87 37.88
CA PRO A 628 -40.55 -12.42 37.92
C PRO A 628 -39.08 -12.15 38.28
N GLY A 629 -38.43 -10.99 38.04
CA GLY A 629 -38.57 -9.63 38.52
C GLY A 629 -37.58 -9.28 39.60
N ILE A 630 -36.94 -8.08 39.47
CA ILE A 630 -36.24 -7.28 40.54
C ILE A 630 -34.76 -7.73 40.79
N ASP A 631 -33.71 -6.96 40.61
CA ASP A 631 -33.28 -5.56 40.91
C ASP A 631 -32.14 -5.16 39.94
#